data_280a0723ade877af00aa6e274540b6af
#
_entry.id   280a0723ade877af00aa6e274540b6af
#
_cell.length_a   1.000
_cell.length_b   1.000
_cell.length_c   1.000
_cell.angle_alpha   90.00
_cell.angle_beta   90.00
_cell.angle_gamma   90.00
#
_symmetry.space_group_name_H-M   'P 1'
#
loop_
_entity.id
_entity.type
_entity.pdbx_description
1 polymer ?
#
loop_
_entity_poly.entity_id
_entity_poly.type
_entity_poly.pdbx_seq_one_letter_code
_entity_poly.pdbx_strand_id
1 'polypeptide(L)'
;LQLRRPWRVQAVQSVGEDIHELTIEPDRHDGLAFQAGQFVWLRIAPFPWGLREHPFSIASAPGDGRELRFLIKANGDYTRRIGEVATGAAAWIDGPFGRFGALEEDDEALLFIAGGVGLAPILGLLRDRLYVGDQRPMRLIYACRWRRDLILQEELDELACGLDLDIVRVVDEQDQPEGAKAGPVGRELL
;
A
#
# COMPACT_ATOMS: atom_id res chain seq x y z
N LEU A 1 -20.05 9.07 9.88
CA LEU A 1 -20.33 10.28 9.05
C LEU A 1 -19.08 11.14 8.83
N GLN A 2 -18.00 10.50 8.31
CA GLN A 2 -16.74 11.20 8.01
C GLN A 2 -16.74 11.90 6.63
N LEU A 3 -17.78 11.76 5.83
CA LEU A 3 -18.00 12.49 4.57
C LEU A 3 -17.99 14.04 4.70
N ARG A 4 -17.87 14.55 5.92
CA ARG A 4 -17.82 16.00 6.18
C ARG A 4 -16.41 16.58 6.31
N ARG A 5 -15.37 15.72 6.27
CA ARG A 5 -13.98 16.18 6.40
C ARG A 5 -13.28 15.98 5.06
N PRO A 6 -13.16 17.03 4.25
CA PRO A 6 -12.53 16.91 2.94
C PRO A 6 -11.02 16.69 3.08
N TRP A 7 -10.49 15.88 2.17
CA TRP A 7 -9.08 15.68 1.94
C TRP A 7 -8.70 16.32 0.62
N ARG A 8 -7.43 16.57 0.40
CA ARG A 8 -6.89 17.03 -0.87
C ARG A 8 -5.86 16.05 -1.41
N VAL A 9 -5.89 15.85 -2.70
CA VAL A 9 -4.84 15.09 -3.38
C VAL A 9 -3.57 15.93 -3.34
N GLN A 10 -2.53 15.41 -2.70
CA GLN A 10 -1.21 16.02 -2.65
C GLN A 10 -0.36 15.60 -3.86
N ALA A 11 -0.37 14.31 -4.19
CA ALA A 11 0.37 13.76 -5.31
C ALA A 11 -0.29 12.51 -5.89
N VAL A 12 -0.05 12.27 -7.17
CA VAL A 12 -0.26 11.00 -7.84
C VAL A 12 1.01 10.67 -8.61
N GLN A 13 1.67 9.59 -8.25
CA GLN A 13 2.93 9.17 -8.84
C GLN A 13 2.77 7.79 -9.49
N SER A 14 3.28 7.62 -10.70
CA SER A 14 3.36 6.30 -11.32
C SER A 14 4.49 5.52 -10.65
N VAL A 15 4.17 4.36 -10.09
CA VAL A 15 5.14 3.45 -9.46
C VAL A 15 5.28 2.14 -10.23
N GLY A 16 4.52 1.98 -11.30
CA GLY A 16 4.53 0.86 -12.24
C GLY A 16 3.73 1.18 -13.48
N GLU A 17 3.67 0.26 -14.45
CA GLU A 17 3.00 0.49 -15.75
C GLU A 17 1.52 0.90 -15.56
N ASP A 18 0.80 0.19 -14.69
CA ASP A 18 -0.62 0.40 -14.39
C ASP A 18 -0.86 0.66 -12.89
N ILE A 19 0.15 1.07 -12.14
CA ILE A 19 0.04 1.25 -10.69
C ILE A 19 0.49 2.66 -10.32
N HIS A 20 -0.36 3.33 -9.56
CA HIS A 20 -0.11 4.66 -9.04
C HIS A 20 -0.09 4.67 -7.51
N GLU A 21 0.83 5.42 -6.93
CA GLU A 21 0.73 5.82 -5.53
C GLU A 21 -0.01 7.16 -5.47
N LEU A 22 -1.13 7.16 -4.76
CA LEU A 22 -1.92 8.34 -4.47
C LEU A 22 -1.65 8.78 -3.05
N THR A 23 -1.27 10.04 -2.85
CA THR A 23 -1.14 10.67 -1.54
C THR A 23 -2.24 11.71 -1.35
N ILE A 24 -2.94 11.64 -0.21
CA ILE A 24 -3.91 12.66 0.20
C ILE A 24 -3.54 13.24 1.57
N GLU A 25 -3.85 14.50 1.77
CA GLU A 25 -3.66 15.23 3.03
C GLU A 25 -5.01 15.78 3.55
N PRO A 26 -5.18 15.95 4.87
CA PRO A 26 -6.41 16.49 5.43
C PRO A 26 -6.56 17.99 5.12
N ASP A 27 -7.75 18.40 4.68
CA ASP A 27 -8.08 19.82 4.48
C ASP A 27 -8.71 20.41 5.75
N ARG A 28 -7.89 21.09 6.56
CA ARG A 28 -8.29 21.79 7.80
C ARG A 28 -8.84 20.89 8.91
N HIS A 29 -8.29 19.69 9.06
CA HIS A 29 -8.59 18.81 10.20
C HIS A 29 -7.36 17.96 10.56
N ASP A 30 -7.42 17.21 11.66
CA ASP A 30 -6.27 16.48 12.21
C ASP A 30 -5.95 15.13 11.53
N GLY A 31 -6.61 14.83 10.42
CA GLY A 31 -6.41 13.58 9.71
C GLY A 31 -7.29 12.45 10.21
N LEU A 32 -6.86 11.22 9.98
CA LEU A 32 -7.53 9.99 10.37
C LEU A 32 -6.67 9.22 11.37
N ALA A 33 -7.24 8.84 12.51
CA ALA A 33 -6.63 7.85 13.38
C ALA A 33 -6.93 6.45 12.82
N PHE A 34 -5.90 5.66 12.55
CA PHE A 34 -6.02 4.32 11.99
C PHE A 34 -4.90 3.40 12.51
N GLN A 35 -5.01 2.12 12.22
CA GLN A 35 -3.96 1.12 12.46
C GLN A 35 -3.43 0.64 11.10
N ALA A 36 -2.13 0.32 11.02
CA ALA A 36 -1.53 -0.25 9.82
C ALA A 36 -2.29 -1.51 9.35
N GLY A 37 -2.46 -1.67 8.05
CA GLY A 37 -3.23 -2.76 7.45
C GLY A 37 -4.74 -2.49 7.31
N GLN A 38 -5.27 -1.38 7.83
CA GLN A 38 -6.65 -0.97 7.61
C GLN A 38 -6.86 -0.38 6.22
N PHE A 39 -8.13 -0.28 5.80
CA PHE A 39 -8.55 0.31 4.54
C PHE A 39 -9.63 1.38 4.75
N VAL A 40 -9.85 2.19 3.74
CA VAL A 40 -10.93 3.17 3.68
C VAL A 40 -11.70 3.04 2.38
N TRP A 41 -12.95 3.49 2.38
CA TRP A 41 -13.67 3.81 1.16
C TRP A 41 -13.24 5.21 0.71
N LEU A 42 -12.68 5.31 -0.50
CA LEU A 42 -12.15 6.55 -1.06
C LEU A 42 -13.00 7.01 -2.23
N ARG A 43 -13.28 8.32 -2.28
CA ARG A 43 -13.89 9.04 -3.38
C ARG A 43 -13.08 10.28 -3.72
N ILE A 44 -12.82 10.55 -5.00
CA ILE A 44 -12.08 11.70 -5.50
C ILE A 44 -12.95 12.48 -6.48
N ALA A 45 -13.02 13.80 -6.36
CA ALA A 45 -13.66 14.69 -7.34
C ALA A 45 -12.64 15.17 -8.39
N PRO A 46 -13.08 15.57 -9.61
CA PRO A 46 -14.45 15.57 -10.11
C PRO A 46 -14.71 14.39 -11.03
N PHE A 47 -15.01 13.23 -10.48
CA PHE A 47 -15.56 12.18 -11.34
C PHE A 47 -17.07 12.44 -11.48
N PRO A 48 -17.61 12.69 -12.70
CA PRO A 48 -19.01 13.05 -12.91
C PRO A 48 -20.00 12.00 -12.42
N TRP A 49 -19.52 10.82 -12.11
CA TRP A 49 -20.29 9.70 -11.58
C TRP A 49 -19.94 9.44 -10.09
N GLY A 50 -19.57 10.47 -9.37
CA GLY A 50 -18.99 10.54 -8.02
C GLY A 50 -19.82 9.97 -6.85
N LEU A 51 -20.68 9.00 -7.09
CA LEU A 51 -21.37 8.24 -6.03
C LEU A 51 -20.71 6.88 -5.76
N ARG A 52 -19.63 6.53 -6.49
CA ARG A 52 -18.93 5.26 -6.27
C ARG A 52 -17.72 5.49 -5.40
N GLU A 53 -17.77 4.94 -4.21
CA GLU A 53 -16.65 4.78 -3.31
C GLU A 53 -15.96 3.45 -3.63
N HIS A 54 -14.65 3.43 -3.54
CA HIS A 54 -13.86 2.22 -3.74
C HIS A 54 -12.98 1.96 -2.52
N PRO A 55 -12.90 0.70 -2.07
CA PRO A 55 -12.05 0.36 -0.93
C PRO A 55 -10.58 0.33 -1.34
N PHE A 56 -9.73 1.02 -0.59
CA PHE A 56 -8.28 0.99 -0.76
C PHE A 56 -7.60 0.81 0.59
N SER A 57 -6.66 -0.13 0.64
CA SER A 57 -5.80 -0.32 1.81
C SER A 57 -4.90 0.88 2.00
N ILE A 58 -4.77 1.35 3.24
CA ILE A 58 -3.84 2.41 3.60
C ILE A 58 -2.42 1.83 3.55
N ALA A 59 -1.57 2.43 2.73
CA ALA A 59 -0.18 2.03 2.54
C ALA A 59 0.80 2.85 3.39
N SER A 60 0.39 4.00 3.96
CA SER A 60 1.20 4.78 4.90
C SER A 60 1.18 4.19 6.31
N ALA A 61 2.20 4.50 7.13
CA ALA A 61 2.17 4.20 8.55
C ALA A 61 1.27 5.18 9.32
N PRO A 62 0.63 4.76 10.43
CA PRO A 62 -0.11 5.68 11.30
C PRO A 62 0.75 6.82 11.86
N GLY A 63 2.05 6.58 12.05
CA GLY A 63 3.03 7.55 12.58
C GLY A 63 3.65 8.48 11.54
N ASP A 64 3.44 8.24 10.25
CA ASP A 64 4.03 9.00 9.12
C ASP A 64 3.45 10.42 8.94
N GLY A 65 2.80 10.93 9.96
CA GLY A 65 2.17 12.22 9.90
C GLY A 65 0.68 12.12 9.57
N ARG A 66 0.18 13.11 8.82
CA ARG A 66 -1.26 13.24 8.58
C ARG A 66 -1.70 12.75 7.20
N GLU A 67 -0.73 12.33 6.39
CA GLU A 67 -0.96 11.89 5.03
C GLU A 67 -1.44 10.45 4.97
N LEU A 68 -2.30 10.15 4.00
CA LEU A 68 -2.66 8.79 3.66
C LEU A 68 -2.16 8.47 2.26
N ARG A 69 -1.49 7.33 2.11
CA ARG A 69 -0.99 6.82 0.83
C ARG A 69 -1.74 5.55 0.45
N PHE A 70 -1.96 5.40 -0.84
CA PHE A 70 -2.69 4.27 -1.43
C PHE A 70 -1.98 3.79 -2.68
N LEU A 71 -1.82 2.48 -2.83
CA LEU A 71 -1.40 1.88 -4.09
C LEU A 71 -2.63 1.48 -4.89
N ILE A 72 -2.81 2.05 -6.08
CA ILE A 72 -4.00 1.88 -6.91
C ILE A 72 -3.61 1.31 -8.26
N LYS A 73 -4.07 0.09 -8.56
CA LYS A 73 -3.91 -0.51 -9.88
C LYS A 73 -5.04 -0.06 -10.81
N ALA A 74 -4.68 0.36 -12.02
CA ALA A 74 -5.60 0.79 -13.07
C ALA A 74 -6.32 -0.41 -13.71
N ASN A 75 -7.36 -0.93 -13.06
CA ASN A 75 -8.06 -2.15 -13.49
C ASN A 75 -9.58 -1.95 -13.69
N GLY A 76 -10.05 -0.74 -13.87
CA GLY A 76 -11.48 -0.44 -14.07
C GLY A 76 -11.67 1.00 -14.47
N ASP A 77 -12.88 1.39 -14.88
CA ASP A 77 -13.17 2.73 -15.42
C ASP A 77 -12.80 3.87 -14.46
N TYR A 78 -12.93 3.62 -13.16
CA TYR A 78 -12.53 4.59 -12.13
C TYR A 78 -11.01 4.63 -11.94
N THR A 79 -10.39 3.48 -11.72
CA THR A 79 -8.97 3.40 -11.37
C THR A 79 -8.03 3.71 -12.55
N ARG A 80 -8.46 3.50 -13.80
CA ARG A 80 -7.68 3.89 -15.00
C ARG A 80 -7.44 5.40 -15.09
N ARG A 81 -8.29 6.20 -14.47
CA ARG A 81 -8.21 7.65 -14.49
C ARG A 81 -7.48 8.25 -13.29
N ILE A 82 -6.97 7.42 -12.38
CA ILE A 82 -6.24 7.91 -11.21
C ILE A 82 -5.03 8.76 -11.60
N GLY A 83 -4.29 8.35 -12.65
CA GLY A 83 -3.16 9.12 -13.16
C GLY A 83 -3.51 10.52 -13.71
N GLU A 84 -4.79 10.79 -14.00
CA GLU A 84 -5.27 12.09 -14.50
C GLU A 84 -5.70 13.04 -13.36
N VAL A 85 -5.71 12.57 -12.12
CA VAL A 85 -6.18 13.35 -10.98
C VAL A 85 -5.20 14.48 -10.67
N ALA A 86 -5.70 15.70 -10.69
CA ALA A 86 -4.91 16.88 -10.42
C ALA A 86 -4.58 17.03 -8.92
N THR A 87 -3.39 17.49 -8.61
CA THR A 87 -3.04 17.99 -7.27
C THR A 87 -4.04 19.05 -6.82
N GLY A 88 -4.45 18.99 -5.55
CA GLY A 88 -5.49 19.87 -4.99
C GLY A 88 -6.92 19.36 -5.20
N ALA A 89 -7.14 18.29 -5.97
CA ALA A 89 -8.47 17.72 -6.13
C ALA A 89 -9.04 17.29 -4.77
N ALA A 90 -10.34 17.52 -4.57
CA ALA A 90 -10.99 17.15 -3.33
C ALA A 90 -11.20 15.62 -3.26
N ALA A 91 -10.95 15.06 -2.10
CA ALA A 91 -11.19 13.65 -1.81
C ALA A 91 -11.99 13.51 -0.51
N TRP A 92 -12.68 12.40 -0.36
CA TRP A 92 -13.41 12.03 0.86
C TRP A 92 -13.15 10.58 1.15
N ILE A 93 -13.07 10.28 2.44
CA ILE A 93 -12.89 8.91 2.92
C ILE A 93 -13.97 8.55 3.93
N ASP A 94 -14.31 7.27 3.96
CA ASP A 94 -15.07 6.64 5.03
C ASP A 94 -14.27 5.46 5.58
N GLY A 95 -14.14 5.37 6.90
CA GLY A 95 -13.28 4.38 7.58
C GLY A 95 -12.63 4.97 8.83
N PRO A 96 -11.59 4.32 9.37
CA PRO A 96 -10.93 3.13 8.84
C PRO A 96 -11.71 1.85 9.12
N PHE A 97 -11.50 0.82 8.27
CA PHE A 97 -12.10 -0.49 8.40
C PHE A 97 -11.05 -1.60 8.30
N GLY A 98 -11.42 -2.79 8.77
CA GLY A 98 -10.59 -3.99 8.65
C GLY A 98 -9.66 -4.20 9.85
N ARG A 99 -9.08 -5.40 9.87
CA ARG A 99 -8.15 -5.86 10.91
C ARG A 99 -7.00 -6.67 10.31
N PHE A 100 -6.62 -6.39 9.07
CA PHE A 100 -5.51 -7.08 8.44
C PHE A 100 -4.21 -6.72 9.16
N GLY A 101 -3.42 -7.74 9.52
CA GLY A 101 -2.15 -7.53 10.21
C GLY A 101 -2.31 -7.02 11.65
N ALA A 102 -3.40 -7.39 12.34
CA ALA A 102 -3.43 -7.27 13.79
C ALA A 102 -2.33 -8.20 14.34
N LEU A 103 -1.16 -7.61 14.63
CA LEU A 103 -0.01 -8.32 15.17
C LEU A 103 -0.17 -8.46 16.68
N GLU A 104 0.08 -9.65 17.20
CA GLU A 104 0.09 -9.88 18.64
C GLU A 104 1.45 -9.44 19.21
N GLU A 105 1.47 -8.97 20.45
CA GLU A 105 2.71 -8.54 21.11
C GLU A 105 3.69 -9.70 21.30
N ASP A 106 3.18 -10.90 21.44
CA ASP A 106 3.95 -12.14 21.69
C ASP A 106 4.46 -12.82 20.41
N ASP A 107 4.17 -12.27 19.23
CA ASP A 107 4.69 -12.81 17.97
C ASP A 107 6.23 -12.71 17.93
N GLU A 108 6.92 -13.84 17.84
CA GLU A 108 8.38 -13.91 17.79
C GLU A 108 8.96 -13.51 16.43
N ALA A 109 8.21 -13.71 15.34
CA ALA A 109 8.60 -13.39 13.97
C ALA A 109 7.38 -13.08 13.10
N LEU A 110 7.57 -12.34 12.00
CA LEU A 110 6.48 -11.94 11.12
C LEU A 110 6.71 -12.46 9.69
N LEU A 111 5.68 -13.09 9.12
CA LEU A 111 5.68 -13.51 7.71
C LEU A 111 4.61 -12.74 6.95
N PHE A 112 5.03 -12.02 5.92
CA PHE A 112 4.16 -11.29 4.99
C PHE A 112 4.17 -11.96 3.62
N ILE A 113 2.99 -12.09 3.01
CA ILE A 113 2.86 -12.62 1.65
C ILE A 113 2.03 -11.64 0.83
N ALA A 114 2.67 -11.06 -0.20
CA ALA A 114 2.05 -10.08 -1.09
C ALA A 114 1.96 -10.62 -2.52
N GLY A 115 0.83 -10.37 -3.20
CA GLY A 115 0.66 -10.59 -4.63
C GLY A 115 0.35 -9.27 -5.35
N GLY A 116 1.21 -8.82 -6.26
CA GLY A 116 1.01 -7.57 -7.01
C GLY A 116 0.69 -6.37 -6.12
N VAL A 117 -0.41 -5.65 -6.41
CA VAL A 117 -0.87 -4.48 -5.63
C VAL A 117 -1.33 -4.85 -4.21
N GLY A 118 -1.49 -6.13 -3.88
CA GLY A 118 -1.71 -6.61 -2.51
C GLY A 118 -0.54 -6.28 -1.57
N LEU A 119 0.56 -5.75 -2.10
CA LEU A 119 1.63 -5.13 -1.32
C LEU A 119 1.14 -3.94 -0.47
N ALA A 120 0.11 -3.22 -0.88
CA ALA A 120 -0.35 -1.98 -0.23
C ALA A 120 -0.53 -2.07 1.29
N PRO A 121 -1.35 -3.00 1.85
CA PRO A 121 -1.50 -3.10 3.30
C PRO A 121 -0.23 -3.56 4.01
N ILE A 122 0.59 -4.39 3.36
CA ILE A 122 1.85 -4.87 3.91
C ILE A 122 2.88 -3.74 3.97
N LEU A 123 2.91 -2.87 2.96
CA LEU A 123 3.76 -1.69 2.96
C LEU A 123 3.43 -0.77 4.13
N GLY A 124 2.14 -0.56 4.42
CA GLY A 124 1.70 0.18 5.61
C GLY A 124 2.19 -0.46 6.92
N LEU A 125 2.14 -1.80 7.01
CA LEU A 125 2.67 -2.53 8.17
C LEU A 125 4.19 -2.39 8.29
N LEU A 126 4.94 -2.56 7.21
CA LEU A 126 6.41 -2.45 7.23
C LEU A 126 6.86 -1.03 7.59
N ARG A 127 6.23 0.00 7.03
CA ARG A 127 6.47 1.41 7.37
C ARG A 127 6.19 1.68 8.86
N ASP A 128 5.09 1.11 9.38
CA ASP A 128 4.75 1.22 10.80
C ASP A 128 5.77 0.51 11.69
N ARG A 129 6.21 -0.71 11.31
CA ARG A 129 7.25 -1.44 12.06
C ARG A 129 8.56 -0.68 12.10
N LEU A 130 8.96 -0.06 10.99
CA LEU A 130 10.14 0.82 10.95
C LEU A 130 9.96 2.02 11.89
N TYR A 131 8.79 2.66 11.85
CA TYR A 131 8.49 3.83 12.70
C TYR A 131 8.56 3.52 14.19
N VAL A 132 8.05 2.36 14.62
CA VAL A 132 8.09 1.94 16.02
C VAL A 132 9.42 1.27 16.43
N GLY A 133 10.35 1.06 15.49
CA GLY A 133 11.65 0.44 15.74
C GLY A 133 11.56 -1.05 16.08
N ASP A 134 10.64 -1.78 15.44
CA ASP A 134 10.45 -3.22 15.65
C ASP A 134 11.70 -4.00 15.23
N GLN A 135 12.22 -4.86 16.10
CA GLN A 135 13.44 -5.64 15.88
C GLN A 135 13.15 -7.13 15.64
N ARG A 136 11.89 -7.52 15.54
CA ARG A 136 11.53 -8.92 15.28
C ARG A 136 11.97 -9.33 13.88
N PRO A 137 12.42 -10.59 13.69
CA PRO A 137 12.68 -11.12 12.36
C PRO A 137 11.44 -11.07 11.48
N MET A 138 11.58 -10.57 10.27
CA MET A 138 10.49 -10.41 9.31
C MET A 138 10.87 -11.06 7.98
N ARG A 139 9.91 -11.67 7.33
CA ARG A 139 10.07 -12.12 5.94
C ARG A 139 8.91 -11.64 5.09
N LEU A 140 9.23 -11.04 3.93
CA LEU A 140 8.26 -10.68 2.90
C LEU A 140 8.46 -11.60 1.69
N ILE A 141 7.44 -12.36 1.32
CA ILE A 141 7.36 -13.04 0.03
C ILE A 141 6.53 -12.16 -0.90
N TYR A 142 7.19 -11.52 -1.87
CA TYR A 142 6.54 -10.64 -2.83
C TYR A 142 6.46 -11.29 -4.20
N ALA A 143 5.25 -11.71 -4.58
CA ALA A 143 4.99 -12.42 -5.83
C ALA A 143 4.29 -11.52 -6.85
N CYS A 144 4.79 -11.53 -8.09
CA CYS A 144 4.17 -10.87 -9.23
C CYS A 144 4.17 -11.80 -10.44
N ARG A 145 3.22 -11.58 -11.35
CA ARG A 145 3.22 -12.32 -12.61
C ARG A 145 4.39 -11.90 -13.50
N TRP A 146 4.62 -10.59 -13.59
CA TRP A 146 5.65 -9.99 -14.44
C TRP A 146 6.67 -9.24 -13.60
N ARG A 147 7.93 -9.19 -14.04
CA ARG A 147 8.99 -8.40 -13.40
C ARG A 147 8.62 -6.91 -13.27
N ARG A 148 7.99 -6.34 -14.29
CA ARG A 148 7.56 -4.94 -14.30
C ARG A 148 6.49 -4.61 -13.25
N ASP A 149 5.82 -5.62 -12.68
CA ASP A 149 4.84 -5.49 -11.62
C ASP A 149 5.46 -5.49 -10.21
N LEU A 150 6.77 -5.75 -10.10
CA LEU A 150 7.54 -5.58 -8.86
C LEU A 150 7.79 -4.08 -8.64
N ILE A 151 6.89 -3.43 -7.94
CA ILE A 151 6.94 -1.98 -7.68
C ILE A 151 7.69 -1.64 -6.40
N LEU A 152 8.10 -0.38 -6.24
CA LEU A 152 8.70 0.20 -5.02
C LEU A 152 9.93 -0.59 -4.51
N GLN A 153 10.76 -1.10 -5.43
CA GLN A 153 11.89 -1.95 -5.08
C GLN A 153 12.93 -1.20 -4.23
N GLU A 154 13.22 0.06 -4.57
CA GLU A 154 14.17 0.89 -3.82
C GLU A 154 13.67 1.12 -2.39
N GLU A 155 12.39 1.46 -2.22
CA GLU A 155 11.81 1.63 -0.89
C GLU A 155 11.79 0.33 -0.08
N LEU A 156 11.49 -0.81 -0.73
CA LEU A 156 11.54 -2.11 -0.05
C LEU A 156 12.96 -2.46 0.41
N ASP A 157 13.98 -2.12 -0.38
CA ASP A 157 15.38 -2.32 0.00
C ASP A 157 15.79 -1.36 1.14
N GLU A 158 15.29 -0.12 1.16
CA GLU A 158 15.47 0.81 2.28
C GLU A 158 14.81 0.30 3.57
N LEU A 159 13.58 -0.22 3.48
CA LEU A 159 12.90 -0.84 4.62
C LEU A 159 13.68 -2.05 5.16
N ALA A 160 14.24 -2.88 4.27
CA ALA A 160 15.08 -4.01 4.66
C ALA A 160 16.41 -3.58 5.33
N CYS A 161 16.92 -2.41 5.01
CA CYS A 161 18.08 -1.85 5.72
C CYS A 161 17.75 -1.36 7.14
N GLY A 162 16.50 -0.95 7.38
CA GLY A 162 16.06 -0.41 8.67
C GLY A 162 15.38 -1.42 9.60
N LEU A 163 15.00 -2.59 9.08
CA LEU A 163 14.32 -3.69 9.77
C LEU A 163 15.14 -4.98 9.64
N ASP A 164 14.92 -5.96 10.53
CA ASP A 164 15.39 -7.34 10.31
C ASP A 164 14.45 -8.04 9.30
N LEU A 165 14.49 -7.60 8.03
CA LEU A 165 13.56 -7.98 6.97
C LEU A 165 14.26 -8.68 5.81
N ASP A 166 13.92 -9.96 5.60
CA ASP A 166 14.29 -10.74 4.42
C ASP A 166 13.21 -10.63 3.34
N ILE A 167 13.57 -10.24 2.10
CA ILE A 167 12.62 -10.09 1.01
C ILE A 167 12.87 -11.12 -0.08
N VAL A 168 11.91 -12.03 -0.24
CA VAL A 168 11.90 -13.03 -1.31
C VAL A 168 11.00 -12.55 -2.44
N ARG A 169 11.61 -12.23 -3.60
CA ARG A 169 10.89 -11.81 -4.81
C ARG A 169 10.61 -13.01 -5.69
N VAL A 170 9.35 -13.19 -6.08
CA VAL A 170 8.88 -14.32 -6.90
C VAL A 170 8.24 -13.80 -8.18
N VAL A 171 8.70 -14.28 -9.34
CA VAL A 171 8.14 -13.92 -10.65
C VAL A 171 7.73 -15.20 -11.40
N ASP A 172 6.51 -15.23 -11.91
CA ASP A 172 5.92 -16.42 -12.56
C ASP A 172 6.43 -16.65 -13.97
N GLU A 173 6.98 -15.63 -14.67
CA GLU A 173 7.40 -15.71 -16.06
C GLU A 173 8.92 -15.73 -16.28
N GLN A 174 9.31 -16.17 -17.51
CA GLN A 174 10.70 -16.42 -17.92
C GLN A 174 11.64 -15.20 -17.86
N ASP A 175 11.10 -14.00 -17.64
CA ASP A 175 11.85 -12.74 -17.53
C ASP A 175 12.23 -12.44 -16.07
N GLN A 176 12.95 -13.36 -15.46
CA GLN A 176 13.29 -13.31 -14.04
C GLN A 176 14.39 -12.28 -13.75
N PRO A 177 14.24 -11.43 -12.72
CA PRO A 177 15.34 -10.62 -12.24
C PRO A 177 16.44 -11.51 -11.64
N GLU A 178 17.68 -11.03 -11.69
CA GLU A 178 18.76 -11.64 -10.96
C GLU A 178 18.38 -11.78 -9.48
N GLY A 179 18.35 -13.02 -8.97
CA GLY A 179 17.95 -13.33 -7.61
C GLY A 179 16.46 -13.59 -7.36
N ALA A 180 15.56 -13.45 -8.36
CA ALA A 180 14.16 -13.85 -8.19
C ALA A 180 13.99 -15.38 -8.34
N LYS A 181 13.09 -15.95 -7.56
CA LYS A 181 12.70 -17.37 -7.67
C LYS A 181 11.55 -17.52 -8.66
N ALA A 182 11.63 -18.55 -9.50
CA ALA A 182 10.61 -18.89 -10.48
C ALA A 182 9.43 -19.63 -9.83
N GLY A 183 8.24 -19.41 -10.36
CA GLY A 183 7.05 -20.19 -10.07
C GLY A 183 6.15 -19.60 -8.96
N PRO A 184 5.02 -20.25 -8.70
CA PRO A 184 4.11 -19.83 -7.64
C PRO A 184 4.77 -19.98 -6.26
N VAL A 185 4.26 -19.24 -5.29
CA VAL A 185 4.69 -19.35 -3.89
C VAL A 185 4.34 -20.76 -3.37
N GLY A 186 5.36 -21.57 -3.16
CA GLY A 186 5.25 -22.94 -2.67
C GLY A 186 5.75 -23.11 -1.24
N ARG A 187 5.62 -24.33 -0.70
CA ARG A 187 6.03 -24.66 0.65
C ARG A 187 7.50 -24.42 0.94
N GLU A 188 8.34 -24.48 -0.09
CA GLU A 188 9.78 -24.26 0.00
C GLU A 188 10.17 -22.80 0.28
N LEU A 189 9.22 -21.86 0.20
CA LEU A 189 9.45 -20.43 0.45
C LEU A 189 8.97 -19.97 1.82
N LEU A 190 8.22 -20.83 2.51
CA LEU A 190 7.71 -20.58 3.85
C LEU A 190 8.67 -21.14 4.90
#